data_49fbefade1ad47d9742081f4f2a23c83
#
_entry.id   49fbefade1ad47d9742081f4f2a23c83
#
_cell.length_a   1.000
_cell.length_b   1.000
_cell.length_c   1.000
_cell.angle_alpha   90.00
_cell.angle_beta   90.00
_cell.angle_gamma   90.00
#
_symmetry.space_group_name_H-M   'P 1'
#
loop_
_entity.id
_entity.type
_entity.pdbx_description
1 polymer ?
#
loop_
_entity_poly.entity_id
_entity_poly.type
_entity_poly.pdbx_seq_one_letter_code
_entity_poly.pdbx_strand_id
1 'polypeptide(L)'
;MRTYTPRPGDIDRTWHVIDATDVVLGRLATSAANLLRGKHKPTFASHVDTGDFVVIINADKVALTGSKRQQKFAYRHSGQPGGLTATSYAELLESDPRKAVEKAVKGMLPHNKLGRQQLKKLKVYSGSEHPHAAQQPKPFEITQIAQ
;
A
#
# COMPACT_ATOMS: atom_id res chain seq x y z
N MET A 1 -2.38 -31.99 -19.54
CA MET A 1 -2.30 -31.39 -18.21
C MET A 1 -2.88 -29.99 -18.27
N ARG A 2 -3.85 -29.65 -17.43
CA ARG A 2 -4.43 -28.29 -17.39
C ARG A 2 -3.78 -27.49 -16.28
N THR A 3 -3.36 -26.27 -16.58
CA THR A 3 -2.87 -25.33 -15.57
C THR A 3 -4.05 -24.87 -14.70
N TYR A 4 -3.86 -24.84 -13.39
CA TYR A 4 -4.85 -24.33 -12.46
C TYR A 4 -5.15 -22.85 -12.74
N THR A 5 -6.41 -22.51 -12.80
CA THR A 5 -6.89 -21.13 -12.92
C THR A 5 -7.92 -20.88 -11.82
N PRO A 6 -7.69 -19.89 -10.93
CA PRO A 6 -8.61 -19.62 -9.84
C PRO A 6 -9.95 -19.11 -10.36
N ARG A 7 -11.04 -19.59 -9.78
CA ARG A 7 -12.41 -19.12 -10.04
C ARG A 7 -12.81 -18.13 -8.94
N PRO A 8 -13.81 -17.29 -9.17
CA PRO A 8 -14.28 -16.33 -8.15
C PRO A 8 -14.66 -16.98 -6.82
N GLY A 9 -15.15 -18.22 -6.82
CA GLY A 9 -15.49 -18.97 -5.60
C GLY A 9 -14.30 -19.58 -4.85
N ASP A 10 -13.14 -19.68 -5.49
CA ASP A 10 -11.93 -20.29 -4.92
C ASP A 10 -11.04 -19.26 -4.21
N ILE A 11 -11.47 -17.99 -4.16
CA ILE A 11 -10.66 -16.89 -3.66
C ILE A 11 -11.05 -16.58 -2.22
N ASP A 12 -10.21 -17.03 -1.29
CA ASP A 12 -10.30 -16.63 0.12
C ASP A 12 -9.51 -15.34 0.33
N ARG A 13 -10.16 -14.32 0.91
CA ARG A 13 -9.53 -13.04 1.24
C ARG A 13 -9.46 -12.88 2.74
N THR A 14 -8.25 -12.65 3.22
CA THR A 14 -7.98 -12.36 4.63
C THR A 14 -7.68 -10.86 4.81
N TRP A 15 -7.82 -10.39 6.03
CA TRP A 15 -7.44 -9.03 6.40
C TRP A 15 -6.12 -9.05 7.12
N HIS A 16 -5.23 -8.15 6.74
CA HIS A 16 -3.93 -7.97 7.38
C HIS A 16 -3.81 -6.55 7.91
N VAL A 17 -3.23 -6.40 9.10
CA VAL A 17 -2.85 -5.09 9.65
C VAL A 17 -1.34 -4.99 9.69
N ILE A 18 -0.80 -3.89 9.20
CA ILE A 18 0.63 -3.58 9.18
C ILE A 18 0.86 -2.31 9.99
N ASP A 19 1.76 -2.36 10.94
CA ASP A 19 2.23 -1.16 11.64
C ASP A 19 3.37 -0.52 10.84
N ALA A 20 3.19 0.75 10.49
CA ALA A 20 4.17 1.52 9.72
C ALA A 20 5.24 2.21 10.60
N THR A 21 5.17 2.05 11.92
CA THR A 21 6.11 2.70 12.85
C THR A 21 7.55 2.28 12.54
N ASP A 22 8.40 3.27 12.25
CA ASP A 22 9.83 3.11 11.93
C ASP A 22 10.15 2.18 10.74
N VAL A 23 9.15 1.84 9.94
CA VAL A 23 9.34 1.04 8.72
C VAL A 23 9.64 1.97 7.55
N VAL A 24 10.64 1.61 6.74
CA VAL A 24 10.98 2.36 5.53
C VAL A 24 9.83 2.30 4.53
N LEU A 25 9.40 3.47 4.04
CA LEU A 25 8.24 3.61 3.15
C LEU A 25 8.26 2.67 1.94
N GLY A 26 9.40 2.52 1.27
CA GLY A 26 9.52 1.64 0.11
C GLY A 26 9.32 0.16 0.44
N ARG A 27 9.86 -0.30 1.57
CA ARG A 27 9.71 -1.69 2.03
C ARG A 27 8.29 -1.98 2.51
N LEU A 28 7.69 -1.03 3.22
CA LEU A 28 6.27 -1.08 3.58
C LEU A 28 5.39 -1.23 2.34
N ALA A 29 5.61 -0.38 1.34
CA ALA A 29 4.85 -0.39 0.10
C ALA A 29 5.02 -1.69 -0.71
N THR A 30 6.23 -2.26 -0.74
CA THR A 30 6.49 -3.55 -1.40
C THR A 30 5.72 -4.69 -0.72
N SER A 31 5.78 -4.77 0.59
CA SER A 31 5.06 -5.79 1.36
C SER A 31 3.55 -5.67 1.20
N ALA A 32 3.01 -4.44 1.30
CA ALA A 32 1.60 -4.19 1.08
C ALA A 32 1.16 -4.52 -0.35
N ALA A 33 1.94 -4.17 -1.37
CA ALA A 33 1.64 -4.48 -2.76
C ALA A 33 1.62 -6.00 -3.03
N ASN A 34 2.53 -6.76 -2.43
CA ASN A 34 2.55 -8.22 -2.54
C ASN A 34 1.30 -8.87 -1.94
N LEU A 35 0.84 -8.40 -0.77
CA LEU A 35 -0.41 -8.87 -0.15
C LEU A 35 -1.63 -8.49 -0.99
N LEU A 36 -1.71 -7.25 -1.49
CA LEU A 36 -2.81 -6.76 -2.33
C LEU A 36 -2.93 -7.50 -3.67
N ARG A 37 -1.81 -7.90 -4.26
CA ARG A 37 -1.79 -8.69 -5.48
C ARG A 37 -2.04 -10.18 -5.25
N GLY A 38 -1.79 -10.66 -4.04
CA GLY A 38 -1.91 -12.07 -3.69
C GLY A 38 -0.71 -12.92 -4.11
N LYS A 39 0.47 -12.31 -4.32
CA LYS A 39 1.70 -13.03 -4.69
C LYS A 39 2.20 -14.03 -3.63
N HIS A 40 1.77 -13.88 -2.38
CA HIS A 40 2.07 -14.79 -1.29
C HIS A 40 1.26 -16.09 -1.33
N LYS A 41 0.24 -16.16 -2.19
CA LYS A 41 -0.64 -17.32 -2.32
C LYS A 41 -0.20 -18.23 -3.47
N PRO A 42 -0.25 -19.57 -3.32
CA PRO A 42 0.03 -20.50 -4.41
C PRO A 42 -1.00 -20.40 -5.54
N THR A 43 -2.19 -19.88 -5.25
CA THR A 43 -3.29 -19.68 -6.22
C THR A 43 -3.17 -18.38 -7.02
N PHE A 44 -2.06 -17.65 -6.90
CA PHE A 44 -1.85 -16.40 -7.62
C PHE A 44 -2.02 -16.55 -9.13
N ALA A 45 -2.80 -15.65 -9.73
CA ALA A 45 -2.93 -15.51 -11.17
C ALA A 45 -2.91 -14.04 -11.56
N SER A 46 -2.21 -13.72 -12.65
CA SER A 46 -2.02 -12.32 -13.08
C SER A 46 -3.28 -11.66 -13.63
N HIS A 47 -4.26 -12.44 -14.06
CA HIS A 47 -5.51 -11.96 -14.66
C HIS A 47 -6.69 -11.91 -13.68
N VAL A 48 -6.51 -12.37 -12.45
CA VAL A 48 -7.53 -12.41 -11.41
C VAL A 48 -7.00 -11.73 -10.14
N ASP A 49 -7.85 -10.98 -9.45
CA ASP A 49 -7.53 -10.38 -8.15
C ASP A 49 -7.69 -11.43 -7.03
N THR A 50 -6.60 -12.08 -6.68
CA THR A 50 -6.52 -13.07 -5.59
C THR A 50 -6.01 -12.49 -4.28
N GLY A 51 -5.71 -11.20 -4.24
CA GLY A 51 -5.09 -10.54 -3.09
C GLY A 51 -6.01 -10.32 -1.89
N ASP A 52 -5.40 -10.00 -0.77
CA ASP A 52 -6.03 -9.77 0.51
C ASP A 52 -6.32 -8.28 0.76
N PHE A 53 -7.07 -7.98 1.81
CA PHE A 53 -7.24 -6.62 2.32
C PHE A 53 -6.07 -6.26 3.23
N VAL A 54 -5.58 -5.03 3.09
CA VAL A 54 -4.47 -4.51 3.89
C VAL A 54 -4.88 -3.25 4.60
N VAL A 55 -4.69 -3.22 5.91
CA VAL A 55 -4.86 -2.05 6.77
C VAL A 55 -3.48 -1.62 7.23
N ILE A 56 -3.10 -0.38 6.98
CA ILE A 56 -1.84 0.21 7.47
C ILE A 56 -2.18 1.23 8.54
N ILE A 57 -1.57 1.10 9.70
CA ILE A 57 -1.71 2.00 10.84
C ILE A 57 -0.42 2.77 11.09
N ASN A 58 -0.49 3.87 11.85
CA ASN A 58 0.65 4.72 12.19
C ASN A 58 1.41 5.28 10.97
N ALA A 59 0.68 5.66 9.92
CA ALA A 59 1.30 6.18 8.69
C ALA A 59 2.09 7.49 8.92
N ASP A 60 1.82 8.22 10.00
CA ASP A 60 2.56 9.42 10.43
C ASP A 60 4.00 9.10 10.88
N LYS A 61 4.25 7.87 11.33
CA LYS A 61 5.53 7.41 11.86
C LYS A 61 6.38 6.64 10.84
N VAL A 62 5.99 6.66 9.58
CA VAL A 62 6.75 5.98 8.52
C VAL A 62 8.14 6.63 8.34
N ALA A 63 9.17 5.81 8.16
CA ALA A 63 10.54 6.27 7.99
C ALA A 63 10.88 6.51 6.51
N LEU A 64 11.64 7.57 6.26
CA LEU A 64 12.28 7.86 4.98
C LEU A 64 13.80 7.85 5.19
N THR A 65 14.52 7.09 4.37
CA THR A 65 15.98 6.99 4.46
C THR A 65 16.68 8.16 3.78
N GLY A 66 17.84 8.56 4.31
CA GLY A 66 18.65 9.64 3.77
C GLY A 66 17.93 10.99 3.80
N SER A 67 18.23 11.85 2.84
CA SER A 67 17.65 13.20 2.73
C SER A 67 16.32 13.26 1.96
N LYS A 68 15.65 12.12 1.77
CA LYS A 68 14.41 12.04 0.96
C LYS A 68 13.28 12.91 1.52
N ARG A 69 13.26 13.13 2.81
CA ARG A 69 12.23 13.96 3.44
C ARG A 69 12.21 15.38 2.87
N GLN A 70 13.38 15.94 2.59
CA GLN A 70 13.53 17.28 2.01
C GLN A 70 13.64 17.28 0.49
N GLN A 71 14.32 16.28 -0.09
CA GLN A 71 14.69 16.25 -1.51
C GLN A 71 13.66 15.56 -2.40
N LYS A 72 12.84 14.66 -1.85
CA LYS A 72 11.83 13.95 -2.63
C LYS A 72 10.53 14.74 -2.69
N PHE A 73 9.99 14.88 -3.90
CA PHE A 73 8.73 15.57 -4.15
C PHE A 73 7.65 14.62 -4.66
N ALA A 74 6.43 14.87 -4.22
CA ALA A 74 5.24 14.27 -4.78
C ALA A 74 4.65 15.22 -5.83
N TYR A 75 4.57 14.76 -7.07
CA TYR A 75 4.06 15.57 -8.18
C TYR A 75 2.60 15.23 -8.47
N ARG A 76 1.84 16.27 -8.77
CA ARG A 76 0.47 16.20 -9.26
C ARG A 76 0.29 17.19 -10.40
N HIS A 77 -0.40 16.80 -11.46
CA HIS A 77 -0.72 17.68 -12.58
C HIS A 77 -2.24 17.80 -12.74
N SER A 78 -2.74 19.02 -12.90
CA SER A 78 -4.18 19.29 -13.08
C SER A 78 -4.69 19.00 -14.49
N GLY A 79 -3.78 18.82 -15.47
CA GLY A 79 -4.11 18.70 -16.89
C GLY A 79 -4.13 20.03 -17.65
N GLN A 80 -4.04 21.16 -16.97
CA GLN A 80 -3.95 22.49 -17.58
C GLN A 80 -2.49 22.90 -17.81
N PRO A 81 -2.19 23.78 -18.80
CA PRO A 81 -0.85 24.33 -18.95
C PRO A 81 -0.36 25.00 -17.66
N GLY A 82 0.86 24.67 -17.22
CA GLY A 82 1.42 25.18 -15.96
C GLY A 82 0.82 24.58 -14.69
N GLY A 83 -0.01 23.54 -14.79
CA GLY A 83 -0.73 22.94 -13.68
C GLY A 83 0.06 21.90 -12.87
N LEU A 84 1.40 21.88 -12.96
CA LEU A 84 2.24 20.99 -12.15
C LEU A 84 2.35 21.52 -10.72
N THR A 85 1.97 20.69 -9.75
CA THR A 85 2.16 20.96 -8.33
C THR A 85 3.18 19.97 -7.75
N ALA A 86 4.20 20.49 -7.08
CA ALA A 86 5.22 19.71 -6.39
C ALA A 86 5.08 19.94 -4.88
N THR A 87 4.91 18.88 -4.11
CA THR A 87 4.85 18.93 -2.64
C THR A 87 6.01 18.13 -2.09
N SER A 88 6.81 18.68 -1.18
CA SER A 88 7.88 17.94 -0.54
C SER A 88 7.33 16.80 0.33
N TYR A 89 8.09 15.73 0.51
CA TYR A 89 7.63 14.64 1.38
C TYR A 89 7.57 15.06 2.86
N ALA A 90 8.36 16.05 3.28
CA ALA A 90 8.23 16.64 4.61
C ALA A 90 6.85 17.24 4.83
N GLU A 91 6.44 18.12 3.93
CA GLU A 91 5.13 18.76 3.95
C GLU A 91 3.97 17.76 3.79
N LEU A 92 4.14 16.77 2.92
CA LEU A 92 3.13 15.74 2.67
C LEU A 92 2.90 14.86 3.91
N LEU A 93 3.97 14.48 4.63
CA LEU A 93 3.86 13.68 5.85
C LEU A 93 3.26 14.47 7.03
N GLU A 94 3.44 15.78 7.05
CA GLU A 94 2.82 16.65 8.07
C GLU A 94 1.33 16.90 7.79
N SER A 95 0.98 17.13 6.53
CA SER A 95 -0.40 17.45 6.15
C SER A 95 -1.29 16.22 6.00
N ASP A 96 -0.84 15.21 5.27
CA ASP A 96 -1.60 13.97 5.05
C ASP A 96 -0.66 12.77 4.80
N PRO A 97 -0.18 12.13 5.87
CA PRO A 97 0.74 10.99 5.74
C PRO A 97 0.13 9.79 5.00
N ARG A 98 -1.21 9.64 5.03
CA ARG A 98 -1.91 8.58 4.31
C ARG A 98 -1.63 8.65 2.81
N LYS A 99 -1.66 9.84 2.23
CA LYS A 99 -1.39 10.04 0.79
C LYS A 99 0.02 9.63 0.39
N ALA A 100 1.01 9.83 1.26
CA ALA A 100 2.38 9.40 1.00
C ALA A 100 2.47 7.87 0.86
N VAL A 101 1.85 7.13 1.79
CA VAL A 101 1.80 5.67 1.78
C VAL A 101 0.98 5.15 0.59
N GLU A 102 -0.21 5.68 0.38
CA GLU A 102 -1.08 5.30 -0.75
C GLU A 102 -0.40 5.50 -2.10
N LYS A 103 0.29 6.64 -2.28
CA LYS A 103 1.05 6.94 -3.51
C LYS A 103 2.18 5.94 -3.74
N ALA A 104 2.92 5.59 -2.69
CA ALA A 104 3.99 4.60 -2.77
C ALA A 104 3.46 3.21 -3.15
N VAL A 105 2.39 2.75 -2.53
CA VAL A 105 1.75 1.45 -2.84
C VAL A 105 1.15 1.46 -4.24
N LYS A 106 0.45 2.53 -4.63
CA LYS A 106 -0.12 2.68 -5.97
C LYS A 106 0.93 2.59 -7.06
N GLY A 107 2.11 3.16 -6.85
CA GLY A 107 3.24 3.08 -7.79
C GLY A 107 3.81 1.66 -7.96
N MET A 108 3.59 0.77 -6.98
CA MET A 108 4.04 -0.62 -7.01
C MET A 108 2.97 -1.62 -7.49
N LEU A 109 1.75 -1.18 -7.66
CA LEU A 109 0.66 -1.96 -8.24
C LEU A 109 0.62 -1.80 -9.77
N PRO A 110 0.04 -2.76 -10.52
CA PRO A 110 -0.15 -2.63 -11.95
C PRO A 110 -1.00 -1.40 -12.32
N HIS A 111 -0.63 -0.72 -13.40
CA HIS A 111 -1.33 0.49 -13.88
C HIS A 111 -2.48 0.12 -14.84
N ASN A 112 -3.40 -0.72 -14.39
CA ASN A 112 -4.54 -1.21 -15.17
C ASN A 112 -5.82 -1.27 -14.32
N LYS A 113 -6.90 -1.78 -14.89
CA LYS A 113 -8.19 -1.94 -14.19
C LYS A 113 -8.06 -2.82 -12.95
N LEU A 114 -7.31 -3.92 -13.07
CA LEU A 114 -7.07 -4.85 -11.97
C LEU A 114 -6.28 -4.19 -10.82
N GLY A 115 -5.23 -3.42 -11.14
CA GLY A 115 -4.46 -2.68 -10.14
C GLY A 115 -5.29 -1.64 -9.39
N ARG A 116 -6.24 -0.99 -10.06
CA ARG A 116 -7.19 -0.08 -9.39
C ARG A 116 -8.14 -0.80 -8.45
N GLN A 117 -8.58 -2.02 -8.78
CA GLN A 117 -9.38 -2.85 -7.89
C GLN A 117 -8.57 -3.31 -6.67
N GLN A 118 -7.31 -3.69 -6.87
CA GLN A 118 -6.40 -4.06 -5.79
C GLN A 118 -6.15 -2.90 -4.84
N LEU A 119 -5.96 -1.69 -5.37
CA LEU A 119 -5.74 -0.49 -4.54
C LEU A 119 -6.95 -0.16 -3.63
N LYS A 120 -8.17 -0.45 -4.05
CA LYS A 120 -9.39 -0.25 -3.23
C LYS A 120 -9.40 -1.09 -1.94
N LYS A 121 -8.65 -2.17 -1.90
CA LYS A 121 -8.49 -3.04 -0.72
C LYS A 121 -7.46 -2.52 0.28
N LEU A 122 -6.73 -1.47 -0.07
CA LEU A 122 -5.82 -0.78 0.84
C LEU A 122 -6.58 0.24 1.68
N LYS A 123 -6.38 0.19 3.00
CA LYS A 123 -6.89 1.16 3.97
C LYS A 123 -5.71 1.70 4.77
N VAL A 124 -5.51 3.00 4.78
CA VAL A 124 -4.39 3.66 5.47
C VAL A 124 -4.91 4.61 6.53
N TYR A 125 -4.37 4.52 7.72
CA TYR A 125 -4.72 5.38 8.87
C TYR A 125 -3.45 6.03 9.43
N SER A 126 -3.55 7.30 9.78
CA SER A 126 -2.44 8.04 10.37
C SER A 126 -2.13 7.61 11.79
N GLY A 127 -3.16 7.30 12.58
CA GLY A 127 -3.01 6.85 13.97
C GLY A 127 -3.00 5.32 14.12
N SER A 128 -3.02 4.87 15.37
CA SER A 128 -3.06 3.44 15.73
C SER A 128 -4.44 2.81 15.64
N GLU A 129 -5.50 3.61 15.63
CA GLU A 129 -6.87 3.11 15.63
C GLU A 129 -7.39 2.93 14.21
N HIS A 130 -8.17 1.87 14.00
CA HIS A 130 -8.84 1.57 12.74
C HIS A 130 -10.24 1.00 12.98
N PRO A 131 -11.24 1.26 12.09
CA PRO A 131 -12.62 0.79 12.27
C PRO A 131 -12.84 -0.67 11.85
N HIS A 132 -11.79 -1.43 11.54
CA HIS A 132 -11.87 -2.78 10.98
C HIS A 132 -11.74 -3.91 12.02
N ALA A 133 -12.11 -3.66 13.28
CA ALA A 133 -12.06 -4.69 14.32
C ALA A 133 -13.00 -5.89 14.02
N ALA A 134 -14.15 -5.62 13.42
CA ALA A 134 -15.12 -6.66 13.04
C ALA A 134 -14.58 -7.66 12.01
N GLN A 135 -13.66 -7.24 11.14
CA GLN A 135 -13.01 -8.09 10.13
C GLN A 135 -11.87 -8.95 10.71
N GLN A 136 -11.53 -8.77 11.98
CA GLN A 136 -10.45 -9.50 12.67
C GLN A 136 -9.14 -9.55 11.87
N PRO A 137 -8.53 -8.40 11.55
CA PRO A 137 -7.32 -8.36 10.76
C PRO A 137 -6.16 -9.04 11.50
N LYS A 138 -5.41 -9.87 10.77
CA LYS A 138 -4.25 -10.55 11.31
C LYS A 138 -3.03 -9.62 11.27
N PRO A 139 -2.22 -9.53 12.33
CA PRO A 139 -0.99 -8.76 12.28
C PRO A 139 -0.02 -9.36 11.26
N PHE A 140 0.58 -8.49 10.46
CA PHE A 140 1.63 -8.84 9.51
C PHE A 140 2.89 -8.05 9.88
N GLU A 141 3.95 -8.75 10.27
CA GLU A 141 5.21 -8.13 10.66
C GLU A 141 6.14 -8.02 9.47
N ILE A 142 6.73 -6.83 9.31
CA ILE A 142 7.80 -6.58 8.35
C ILE A 142 9.12 -6.76 9.08
N THR A 143 9.90 -7.76 8.71
CA THR A 143 11.15 -8.14 9.39
C THR A 143 12.30 -7.16 9.22
N GLN A 144 12.15 -6.14 8.38
CA GLN A 144 13.19 -5.15 8.09
C GLN A 144 12.78 -3.77 8.59
N ILE A 145 13.19 -3.46 9.80
CA ILE A 145 13.05 -2.13 10.41
C ILE A 145 14.17 -1.21 9.88
N ALA A 146 13.91 0.09 9.83
CA ALA A 146 14.94 1.09 9.51
C ALA A 146 16.05 1.06 10.58
N GLN A 147 17.29 0.90 10.15
CA GLN A 147 18.48 1.15 10.96
C GLN A 147 18.97 2.58 10.71
#